data_a2c87d7f6abf3d92ef9cc08693d21aa1
#
_entry.id   a2c87d7f6abf3d92ef9cc08693d21aa1
#
_cell.length_a   1.000
_cell.length_b   1.000
_cell.length_c   1.000
_cell.angle_alpha   90.00
_cell.angle_beta   90.00
_cell.angle_gamma   90.00
#
_symmetry.space_group_name_H-M   'P 1'
#
loop_
_entity.id
_entity.type
_entity.pdbx_description
1 polymer ?
#
loop_
_entity_poly.entity_id
_entity_poly.type
_entity_poly.pdbx_seq_one_letter_code
_entity_poly.pdbx_strand_id
1 'polypeptide(L)'
;PTGMIITQSQFDYFMSRVPEHVIVVMDESYHDYVTDPSHAESLEYIEQGRNVIVLRSFSKASGLANLRVGYMVASAELTEYARHALLPFNTSDIALCAAAASIDDDEYNELQRKTVLNGRDYFESAFADLDLQAIPSQANFVAIVSPPLGSARLTELLLQRGFIVRELTTFGMKN
;
A
#
# COMPACT_ATOMS: atom_id res chain seq x y z
N PRO A 1 1.66 -7.37 -2.36
CA PRO A 1 1.50 -7.27 -3.83
C PRO A 1 0.14 -7.74 -4.33
N THR A 2 -0.70 -8.32 -3.44
CA THR A 2 -2.04 -8.84 -3.77
C THR A 2 -3.16 -7.82 -3.61
N GLY A 3 -2.96 -6.74 -2.88
CA GLY A 3 -3.98 -5.76 -2.53
C GLY A 3 -4.82 -6.11 -1.30
N MET A 4 -4.59 -7.28 -0.69
CA MET A 4 -5.29 -7.66 0.55
C MET A 4 -4.79 -6.85 1.74
N ILE A 5 -5.68 -6.65 2.70
CA ILE A 5 -5.35 -6.08 4.02
C ILE A 5 -5.04 -7.16 5.05
N ILE A 6 -4.49 -6.73 6.16
CA ILE A 6 -4.45 -7.50 7.42
C ILE A 6 -5.62 -7.01 8.25
N THR A 7 -6.48 -7.92 8.70
CA THR A 7 -7.60 -7.56 9.58
C THR A 7 -7.13 -7.31 11.00
N GLN A 8 -7.92 -6.57 11.80
CA GLN A 8 -7.60 -6.31 13.21
C GLN A 8 -7.34 -7.63 13.96
N SER A 9 -8.21 -8.61 13.81
CA SER A 9 -8.07 -9.90 14.51
C SER A 9 -6.80 -10.67 14.11
N GLN A 10 -6.39 -10.59 12.84
CA GLN A 10 -5.14 -11.20 12.38
C GLN A 10 -3.93 -10.48 12.96
N PHE A 11 -3.98 -9.14 13.02
CA PHE A 11 -2.90 -8.36 13.56
C PHE A 11 -2.78 -8.53 15.08
N ASP A 12 -3.90 -8.56 15.81
CA ASP A 12 -3.93 -8.87 17.25
C ASP A 12 -3.33 -10.26 17.55
N TYR A 13 -3.72 -11.26 16.76
CA TYR A 13 -3.18 -12.59 16.89
C TYR A 13 -1.66 -12.63 16.65
N PHE A 14 -1.19 -11.94 15.62
CA PHE A 14 0.24 -11.79 15.33
C PHE A 14 0.97 -11.09 16.48
N MET A 15 0.49 -9.91 16.89
CA MET A 15 1.10 -9.09 17.93
C MET A 15 1.12 -9.78 19.30
N SER A 16 0.15 -10.66 19.60
CA SER A 16 0.14 -11.45 20.84
C SER A 16 1.28 -12.49 20.91
N ARG A 17 1.93 -12.78 19.79
CA ARG A 17 3.02 -13.76 19.68
C ARG A 17 4.38 -13.16 19.40
N VAL A 18 4.41 -11.94 18.92
CA VAL A 18 5.66 -11.24 18.66
C VAL A 18 6.30 -10.83 19.98
N PRO A 19 7.55 -11.23 20.26
CA PRO A 19 8.27 -10.79 21.45
C PRO A 19 8.38 -9.25 21.50
N GLU A 20 8.35 -8.69 22.72
CA GLU A 20 8.33 -7.24 22.90
C GLU A 20 9.56 -6.52 22.35
N HIS A 21 10.71 -7.20 22.27
CA HIS A 21 11.94 -6.61 21.72
C HIS A 21 11.98 -6.58 20.19
N VAL A 22 11.00 -7.17 19.51
CA VAL A 22 10.94 -7.19 18.04
C VAL A 22 10.24 -5.95 17.53
N ILE A 23 10.85 -5.26 16.59
CA ILE A 23 10.24 -4.12 15.89
C ILE A 23 9.37 -4.65 14.75
N VAL A 24 8.09 -4.30 14.77
CA VAL A 24 7.13 -4.62 13.71
C VAL A 24 6.97 -3.40 12.81
N VAL A 25 7.20 -3.56 11.52
CA VAL A 25 7.04 -2.49 10.54
C VAL A 25 5.79 -2.76 9.69
N MET A 26 4.82 -1.87 9.78
CA MET A 26 3.59 -1.88 8.98
C MET A 26 3.75 -0.92 7.81
N ASP A 27 3.79 -1.46 6.59
CA ASP A 27 3.78 -0.65 5.37
C ASP A 27 2.33 -0.37 4.96
N GLU A 28 1.86 0.82 5.27
CA GLU A 28 0.53 1.32 4.97
C GLU A 28 0.51 2.27 3.77
N SER A 29 1.37 2.06 2.78
CA SER A 29 1.48 2.92 1.60
C SER A 29 0.19 3.02 0.77
N TYR A 30 -0.79 2.15 1.01
CA TYR A 30 -2.09 2.11 0.32
C TYR A 30 -3.27 2.39 1.26
N HIS A 31 -3.01 2.83 2.50
CA HIS A 31 -4.02 3.05 3.53
C HIS A 31 -5.19 3.94 3.07
N ASP A 32 -4.91 4.99 2.31
CA ASP A 32 -5.91 5.96 1.84
C ASP A 32 -7.04 5.32 0.97
N TYR A 33 -6.79 4.15 0.41
CA TYR A 33 -7.76 3.42 -0.43
C TYR A 33 -8.56 2.36 0.30
N VAL A 34 -8.23 2.10 1.56
CA VAL A 34 -8.90 1.08 2.36
C VAL A 34 -10.32 1.51 2.69
N THR A 35 -11.27 0.61 2.43
CA THR A 35 -12.69 0.79 2.75
C THR A 35 -13.23 -0.28 3.68
N ASP A 36 -12.50 -1.38 3.84
CA ASP A 36 -12.90 -2.48 4.72
C ASP A 36 -12.69 -2.08 6.19
N PRO A 37 -13.76 -2.01 7.00
CA PRO A 37 -13.68 -1.60 8.41
C PRO A 37 -12.95 -2.61 9.29
N SER A 38 -12.67 -3.80 8.79
CA SER A 38 -11.88 -4.80 9.53
C SER A 38 -10.37 -4.57 9.46
N HIS A 39 -9.91 -3.58 8.70
CA HIS A 39 -8.47 -3.24 8.60
C HIS A 39 -7.86 -2.95 9.96
N ALA A 40 -6.63 -3.38 10.16
CA ALA A 40 -5.94 -3.23 11.42
C ALA A 40 -5.58 -1.77 11.74
N GLU A 41 -5.90 -1.31 12.94
CA GLU A 41 -5.53 0.00 13.47
C GLU A 41 -4.12 -0.07 14.10
N SER A 42 -3.10 -0.03 13.24
CA SER A 42 -1.70 -0.22 13.65
C SER A 42 -1.19 0.83 14.63
N LEU A 43 -1.73 2.05 14.56
CA LEU A 43 -1.32 3.17 15.42
C LEU A 43 -1.63 2.93 16.91
N GLU A 44 -2.71 2.21 17.22
CA GLU A 44 -3.07 1.88 18.60
C GLU A 44 -1.96 1.11 19.33
N TYR A 45 -1.20 0.26 18.62
CA TYR A 45 -0.10 -0.48 19.22
C TYR A 45 1.09 0.41 19.61
N ILE A 46 1.29 1.52 18.90
CA ILE A 46 2.29 2.53 19.27
C ILE A 46 1.88 3.19 20.59
N GLU A 47 0.59 3.56 20.72
CA GLU A 47 0.02 4.16 21.95
C GLU A 47 0.09 3.19 23.15
N GLN A 48 -0.03 1.88 22.91
CA GLN A 48 0.15 0.83 23.90
C GLN A 48 1.61 0.56 24.27
N GLY A 49 2.57 1.32 23.71
CA GLY A 49 3.99 1.17 23.99
C GLY A 49 4.67 -0.03 23.30
N ARG A 50 4.02 -0.62 22.29
CA ARG A 50 4.64 -1.71 21.50
C ARG A 50 5.61 -1.14 20.46
N ASN A 51 6.63 -1.92 20.12
CA ASN A 51 7.63 -1.55 19.11
C ASN A 51 7.05 -1.70 17.70
N VAL A 52 6.15 -0.79 17.32
CA VAL A 52 5.53 -0.72 15.99
C VAL A 52 5.99 0.56 15.29
N ILE A 53 6.31 0.42 14.01
CA ILE A 53 6.58 1.51 13.08
C ILE A 53 5.54 1.43 11.96
N VAL A 54 4.81 2.50 11.72
CA VAL A 54 3.87 2.61 10.60
C VAL A 54 4.48 3.49 9.53
N LEU A 55 4.57 2.99 8.30
CA LEU A 55 5.09 3.72 7.14
C LEU A 55 3.93 4.14 6.24
N ARG A 56 3.86 5.42 5.89
CA ARG A 56 2.91 5.98 4.93
C ARG A 56 3.61 6.77 3.84
N SER A 57 2.98 6.90 2.69
CA SER A 57 3.61 7.46 1.49
C SER A 57 2.71 8.45 0.77
N PHE A 58 3.27 9.55 0.33
CA PHE A 58 2.61 10.47 -0.61
C PHE A 58 2.73 10.02 -2.08
N SER A 59 3.31 8.86 -2.33
CA SER A 59 3.54 8.36 -3.70
C SER A 59 2.27 7.87 -4.40
N LYS A 60 1.20 7.55 -3.67
CA LYS A 60 0.00 6.91 -4.21
C LYS A 60 -1.16 7.90 -4.25
N ALA A 61 -1.93 8.01 -3.20
CA ALA A 61 -3.12 8.88 -3.17
C ALA A 61 -2.80 10.34 -3.45
N SER A 62 -1.72 10.86 -2.91
CA SER A 62 -1.30 12.25 -3.15
C SER A 62 -0.62 12.50 -4.51
N GLY A 63 -0.37 11.46 -5.32
CA GLY A 63 0.21 11.60 -6.66
C GLY A 63 1.69 12.03 -6.71
N LEU A 64 2.41 12.04 -5.58
CA LEU A 64 3.76 12.59 -5.46
C LEU A 64 4.88 11.54 -5.61
N ALA A 65 4.64 10.47 -6.36
CA ALA A 65 5.57 9.33 -6.47
C ALA A 65 6.99 9.75 -6.89
N ASN A 66 7.13 10.74 -7.77
CA ASN A 66 8.43 11.20 -8.27
C ASN A 66 9.21 12.05 -7.26
N LEU A 67 8.53 12.63 -6.27
CA LEU A 67 9.18 13.48 -5.25
C LEU A 67 9.83 12.69 -4.11
N ARG A 68 9.62 11.39 -4.04
CA ARG A 68 10.23 10.47 -3.07
C ARG A 68 10.00 10.89 -1.61
N VAL A 69 8.79 11.22 -1.25
CA VAL A 69 8.40 11.67 0.08
C VAL A 69 7.38 10.72 0.71
N GLY A 70 7.55 10.47 1.99
CA GLY A 70 6.68 9.67 2.85
C GLY A 70 7.00 10.00 4.31
N TYR A 71 6.34 9.34 5.22
CA TYR A 71 6.56 9.52 6.65
C TYR A 71 6.40 8.23 7.42
N MET A 72 6.95 8.22 8.62
CA MET A 72 6.75 7.16 9.59
C MET A 72 6.10 7.71 10.85
N VAL A 73 5.32 6.86 11.50
CA VAL A 73 4.79 7.09 12.86
C VAL A 73 5.32 5.98 13.74
N ALA A 74 5.93 6.34 14.87
CA ALA A 74 6.50 5.42 15.84
C ALA A 74 6.63 6.11 17.21
N SER A 75 7.08 5.38 18.24
CA SER A 75 7.49 5.98 19.50
C SER A 75 8.62 6.99 19.31
N ALA A 76 8.77 7.94 20.23
CA ALA A 76 9.85 8.92 20.19
C ALA A 76 11.23 8.26 20.12
N GLU A 77 11.43 7.17 20.85
CA GLU A 77 12.68 6.40 20.86
C GLU A 77 13.00 5.79 19.50
N LEU A 78 12.05 5.08 18.87
CA LEU A 78 12.24 4.49 17.54
C LEU A 78 12.40 5.57 16.46
N THR A 79 11.72 6.71 16.60
CA THR A 79 11.89 7.84 15.70
C THR A 79 13.30 8.42 15.78
N GLU A 80 13.87 8.52 16.97
CA GLU A 80 15.23 9.01 17.14
C GLU A 80 16.26 8.04 16.54
N TYR A 81 16.11 6.73 16.75
CA TYR A 81 16.97 5.74 16.07
C TYR A 81 16.87 5.84 14.54
N ALA A 82 15.66 5.98 14.00
CA ALA A 82 15.47 6.16 12.55
C ALA A 82 16.16 7.43 12.03
N ARG A 83 16.09 8.54 12.78
CA ARG A 83 16.77 9.81 12.42
C ARG A 83 18.28 9.65 12.28
N HIS A 84 18.92 8.84 13.10
CA HIS A 84 20.35 8.57 12.98
C HIS A 84 20.74 7.80 11.71
N ALA A 85 19.80 7.07 11.12
CA ALA A 85 20.01 6.35 9.87
C ALA A 85 19.71 7.19 8.61
N LEU A 86 19.09 8.35 8.77
CA LEU A 86 18.76 9.23 7.64
C LEU A 86 20.01 9.95 7.11
N LEU A 87 20.12 10.00 5.79
CA LEU A 87 21.15 10.83 5.16
C LEU A 87 20.79 12.32 5.32
N PRO A 88 21.78 13.22 5.51
CA PRO A 88 21.53 14.64 5.46
C PRO A 88 20.85 15.04 4.13
N PHE A 89 19.83 15.88 4.22
CA PHE A 89 19.09 16.38 3.04
C PHE A 89 18.44 15.27 2.19
N ASN A 90 18.00 14.18 2.82
CA ASN A 90 17.38 13.03 2.15
C ASN A 90 16.05 13.35 1.44
N THR A 91 15.35 14.43 1.83
CA THR A 91 14.11 14.89 1.22
C THR A 91 14.26 16.35 0.82
N SER A 92 13.89 16.71 -0.41
CA SER A 92 13.98 18.09 -0.88
C SER A 92 12.87 18.96 -0.30
N ASP A 93 13.14 20.27 -0.18
CA ASP A 93 12.14 21.25 0.29
C ASP A 93 10.90 21.28 -0.62
N ILE A 94 11.07 21.08 -1.94
CA ILE A 94 9.96 21.00 -2.89
C ILE A 94 9.06 19.81 -2.53
N ALA A 95 9.64 18.66 -2.21
CA ALA A 95 8.88 17.48 -1.81
C ALA A 95 8.12 17.70 -0.50
N LEU A 96 8.75 18.36 0.48
CA LEU A 96 8.10 18.69 1.76
C LEU A 96 6.95 19.68 1.58
N CYS A 97 7.14 20.74 0.79
CA CYS A 97 6.09 21.72 0.49
C CYS A 97 4.91 21.06 -0.25
N ALA A 98 5.20 20.20 -1.24
CA ALA A 98 4.17 19.48 -1.98
C ALA A 98 3.40 18.51 -1.09
N ALA A 99 4.09 17.77 -0.22
CA ALA A 99 3.46 16.86 0.75
C ALA A 99 2.56 17.64 1.73
N ALA A 100 3.02 18.76 2.27
CA ALA A 100 2.22 19.60 3.15
C ALA A 100 0.95 20.13 2.45
N ALA A 101 1.08 20.61 1.21
CA ALA A 101 -0.06 21.08 0.44
C ALA A 101 -1.07 19.96 0.12
N SER A 102 -0.59 18.72 -0.14
CA SER A 102 -1.45 17.61 -0.47
C SER A 102 -2.30 17.09 0.70
N ILE A 103 -1.89 17.36 1.94
CA ILE A 103 -2.66 16.95 3.14
C ILE A 103 -3.99 17.70 3.20
N ASP A 104 -3.98 18.98 2.83
CA ASP A 104 -5.12 19.89 2.93
C ASP A 104 -5.93 19.97 1.61
N ASP A 105 -5.55 19.20 0.59
CA ASP A 105 -6.25 19.15 -0.72
C ASP A 105 -7.37 18.10 -0.72
N ASP A 106 -8.44 18.39 0.01
CA ASP A 106 -9.59 17.48 0.14
C ASP A 106 -10.23 17.15 -1.20
N GLU A 107 -10.30 18.12 -2.14
CA GLU A 107 -10.91 17.91 -3.46
C GLU A 107 -10.13 16.87 -4.28
N TYR A 108 -8.80 17.00 -4.34
CA TYR A 108 -7.96 16.04 -5.05
C TYR A 108 -7.95 14.67 -4.38
N ASN A 109 -7.85 14.63 -3.05
CA ASN A 109 -7.82 13.40 -2.27
C ASN A 109 -9.12 12.59 -2.47
N GLU A 110 -10.28 13.25 -2.44
CA GLU A 110 -11.57 12.59 -2.70
C GLU A 110 -11.71 12.14 -4.16
N LEU A 111 -11.29 12.96 -5.13
CA LEU A 111 -11.27 12.61 -6.55
C LEU A 111 -10.41 11.35 -6.80
N GLN A 112 -9.20 11.33 -6.25
CA GLN A 112 -8.27 10.20 -6.36
C GLN A 112 -8.87 8.93 -5.75
N ARG A 113 -9.38 9.03 -4.53
CA ARG A 113 -10.00 7.92 -3.84
C ARG A 113 -11.17 7.35 -4.64
N LYS A 114 -12.10 8.21 -5.07
CA LYS A 114 -13.27 7.82 -5.88
C LYS A 114 -12.86 7.17 -7.21
N THR A 115 -11.84 7.72 -7.88
CA THR A 115 -11.34 7.17 -9.14
C THR A 115 -10.81 5.74 -8.94
N VAL A 116 -10.06 5.49 -7.88
CA VAL A 116 -9.52 4.16 -7.59
C VAL A 116 -10.63 3.18 -7.21
N LEU A 117 -11.60 3.59 -6.37
CA LEU A 117 -12.72 2.74 -5.98
C LEU A 117 -13.53 2.32 -7.19
N ASN A 118 -13.94 3.27 -8.03
CA ASN A 118 -14.67 2.98 -9.27
C ASN A 118 -13.87 2.08 -10.22
N GLY A 119 -12.55 2.28 -10.30
CA GLY A 119 -11.66 1.45 -11.11
C GLY A 119 -11.58 0.02 -10.62
N ARG A 120 -11.53 -0.20 -9.29
CA ARG A 120 -11.57 -1.54 -8.70
C ARG A 120 -12.87 -2.26 -9.05
N ASP A 121 -14.02 -1.61 -8.82
CA ASP A 121 -15.34 -2.17 -9.10
C ASP A 121 -15.46 -2.55 -10.58
N TYR A 122 -14.98 -1.67 -11.48
CA TYR A 122 -14.93 -1.96 -12.91
C TYR A 122 -14.10 -3.18 -13.25
N PHE A 123 -12.86 -3.28 -12.72
CA PHE A 123 -11.98 -4.40 -13.01
C PHE A 123 -12.50 -5.71 -12.41
N GLU A 124 -13.04 -5.69 -11.20
CA GLU A 124 -13.61 -6.89 -10.58
C GLU A 124 -14.78 -7.44 -11.42
N SER A 125 -15.68 -6.56 -11.89
CA SER A 125 -16.78 -6.94 -12.79
C SER A 125 -16.26 -7.45 -14.13
N ALA A 126 -15.34 -6.72 -14.77
CA ALA A 126 -14.82 -7.11 -16.09
C ALA A 126 -14.03 -8.43 -16.05
N PHE A 127 -13.30 -8.70 -14.97
CA PHE A 127 -12.61 -9.98 -14.80
C PHE A 127 -13.58 -11.13 -14.56
N ALA A 128 -14.66 -10.91 -13.83
CA ALA A 128 -15.73 -11.92 -13.66
C ALA A 128 -16.40 -12.26 -15.01
N ASP A 129 -16.68 -11.27 -15.84
CA ASP A 129 -17.23 -11.47 -17.19
C ASP A 129 -16.29 -12.26 -18.12
N LEU A 130 -14.99 -12.23 -17.86
CA LEU A 130 -13.96 -12.98 -18.58
C LEU A 130 -13.60 -14.31 -17.94
N ASP A 131 -14.31 -14.73 -16.90
CA ASP A 131 -14.01 -15.93 -16.09
C ASP A 131 -12.58 -15.92 -15.51
N LEU A 132 -12.10 -14.73 -15.14
CA LEU A 132 -10.81 -14.52 -14.48
C LEU A 132 -11.02 -14.27 -12.99
N GLN A 133 -10.31 -15.03 -12.17
CA GLN A 133 -10.36 -14.85 -10.73
C GLN A 133 -9.51 -13.67 -10.29
N ALA A 134 -10.14 -12.61 -9.79
CA ALA A 134 -9.47 -11.49 -9.14
C ALA A 134 -9.30 -11.73 -7.63
N ILE A 135 -8.22 -11.20 -7.06
CA ILE A 135 -8.06 -11.10 -5.61
C ILE A 135 -8.73 -9.80 -5.16
N PRO A 136 -9.69 -9.84 -4.19
CA PRO A 136 -10.30 -8.61 -3.65
C PRO A 136 -9.22 -7.65 -3.15
N SER A 137 -9.26 -6.42 -3.63
CA SER A 137 -8.19 -5.46 -3.36
C SER A 137 -8.68 -4.28 -2.53
N GLN A 138 -7.82 -3.82 -1.62
CA GLN A 138 -7.95 -2.57 -0.88
C GLN A 138 -6.84 -1.55 -1.27
N ALA A 139 -6.16 -1.80 -2.41
CA ALA A 139 -5.13 -0.93 -2.97
C ALA A 139 -5.60 -0.27 -4.28
N ASN A 140 -4.72 0.45 -4.96
CA ASN A 140 -4.99 1.05 -6.27
C ASN A 140 -4.60 0.13 -7.47
N PHE A 141 -4.64 -1.17 -7.25
CA PHE A 141 -4.42 -2.21 -8.26
C PHE A 141 -5.25 -3.45 -7.94
N VAL A 142 -5.49 -4.28 -8.93
CA VAL A 142 -6.16 -5.58 -8.79
C VAL A 142 -5.26 -6.67 -9.33
N ALA A 143 -5.11 -7.78 -8.60
CA ALA A 143 -4.36 -8.94 -9.03
C ALA A 143 -5.31 -10.05 -9.52
N ILE A 144 -4.97 -10.71 -10.62
CA ILE A 144 -5.66 -11.91 -11.11
C ILE A 144 -4.82 -13.15 -10.81
N VAL A 145 -5.52 -14.25 -10.49
CA VAL A 145 -4.90 -15.54 -10.15
C VAL A 145 -4.94 -16.46 -11.36
N SER A 146 -3.81 -17.12 -11.63
CA SER A 146 -3.70 -18.23 -12.58
C SER A 146 -4.42 -17.97 -13.92
N PRO A 147 -4.08 -16.92 -14.66
CA PRO A 147 -4.74 -16.67 -15.94
C PRO A 147 -4.53 -17.87 -16.89
N PRO A 148 -5.52 -18.23 -17.73
CA PRO A 148 -5.47 -19.44 -18.56
C PRO A 148 -4.22 -19.56 -19.47
N LEU A 149 -3.67 -18.44 -19.89
CA LEU A 149 -2.44 -18.38 -20.72
C LEU A 149 -1.14 -18.44 -19.91
N GLY A 150 -1.23 -18.42 -18.57
CA GLY A 150 -0.11 -18.17 -17.68
C GLY A 150 0.31 -16.70 -17.64
N SER A 151 0.88 -16.26 -16.53
CA SER A 151 1.18 -14.83 -16.28
C SER A 151 2.20 -14.25 -17.26
N ALA A 152 3.27 -14.98 -17.56
CA ALA A 152 4.32 -14.52 -18.46
C ALA A 152 3.78 -14.27 -19.90
N ARG A 153 3.00 -15.23 -20.43
CA ARG A 153 2.44 -15.11 -21.77
C ARG A 153 1.39 -14.00 -21.85
N LEU A 154 0.54 -13.88 -20.83
CA LEU A 154 -0.44 -12.80 -20.76
C LEU A 154 0.25 -11.43 -20.72
N THR A 155 1.29 -11.27 -19.89
CA THR A 155 2.08 -10.04 -19.78
C THR A 155 2.70 -9.65 -21.13
N GLU A 156 3.30 -10.61 -21.83
CA GLU A 156 3.87 -10.38 -23.17
C GLU A 156 2.81 -9.90 -24.18
N LEU A 157 1.67 -10.57 -24.25
CA LEU A 157 0.59 -10.23 -25.18
C LEU A 157 -0.03 -8.86 -24.90
N LEU A 158 -0.16 -8.49 -23.62
CA LEU A 158 -0.65 -7.17 -23.21
C LEU A 158 0.38 -6.09 -23.55
N LEU A 159 1.67 -6.36 -23.33
CA LEU A 159 2.73 -5.42 -23.68
C LEU A 159 2.77 -5.15 -25.19
N GLN A 160 2.60 -6.17 -26.04
CA GLN A 160 2.51 -6.03 -27.50
C GLN A 160 1.33 -5.13 -27.93
N ARG A 161 0.32 -4.97 -27.08
CA ARG A 161 -0.85 -4.10 -27.29
C ARG A 161 -0.75 -2.75 -26.57
N GLY A 162 0.40 -2.44 -25.98
CA GLY A 162 0.66 -1.19 -25.28
C GLY A 162 0.19 -1.16 -23.82
N PHE A 163 -0.23 -2.31 -23.25
CA PHE A 163 -0.63 -2.41 -21.84
C PHE A 163 0.53 -2.97 -21.00
N ILE A 164 0.94 -2.21 -19.99
CA ILE A 164 2.01 -2.61 -19.08
C ILE A 164 1.35 -3.13 -17.79
N VAL A 165 1.51 -4.43 -17.52
CA VAL A 165 1.08 -5.07 -16.28
C VAL A 165 2.28 -5.64 -15.53
N ARG A 166 2.11 -5.91 -14.25
CA ARG A 166 3.16 -6.48 -13.40
C ARG A 166 2.94 -7.98 -13.22
N GLU A 167 3.88 -8.78 -13.67
CA GLU A 167 3.96 -10.19 -13.32
C GLU A 167 4.38 -10.36 -11.86
N LEU A 168 3.66 -11.22 -11.12
CA LEU A 168 3.85 -11.38 -9.67
C LEU A 168 4.91 -12.44 -9.30
N THR A 169 5.49 -13.14 -10.25
CA THR A 169 6.59 -14.10 -10.02
C THR A 169 7.80 -13.45 -9.37
N THR A 170 8.06 -12.17 -9.65
CA THR A 170 9.12 -11.38 -8.99
C THR A 170 8.92 -11.20 -7.49
N PHE A 171 7.70 -11.43 -6.99
CA PHE A 171 7.34 -11.42 -5.57
C PHE A 171 7.23 -12.84 -4.98
N GLY A 172 7.71 -13.86 -5.70
CA GLY A 172 7.66 -15.26 -5.28
C GLY A 172 6.28 -15.92 -5.43
N MET A 173 5.32 -15.25 -6.06
CA MET A 173 4.01 -15.81 -6.36
C MET A 173 4.12 -16.68 -7.62
N LYS A 174 3.80 -17.96 -7.48
CA LYS A 174 3.69 -18.87 -8.62
C LYS A 174 2.34 -18.66 -9.32
N ASN A 175 2.31 -18.89 -10.62
CA ASN A 175 1.10 -18.83 -11.46
C ASN A 175 -0.06 -19.61 -10.87
#